data_39d28448b34c931d0d8ea93ff06ba2cf
#
_entry.id   39d28448b34c931d0d8ea93ff06ba2cf
#
_cell.length_a   1.000
_cell.length_b   1.000
_cell.length_c   1.000
_cell.angle_alpha   90.00
_cell.angle_beta   90.00
_cell.angle_gamma   90.00
#
_symmetry.space_group_name_H-M   'P 1'
#
loop_
_entity.id
_entity.type
_entity.pdbx_description
1 polymer ?
#
loop_
_entity_poly.entity_id
_entity_poly.type
_entity_poly.pdbx_seq_one_letter_code
_entity_poly.pdbx_strand_id
1 'polypeptide(L)'
;MDKLMTRKEFLKSAALGASALFCAGAGYGFFGGSPHCSGSIKGRITHNDAPQKPWKWSIEGFYYAADEETVQCQVCPNRCILEPGDRSICRSKVNIGGKLYSLAYGNPCAVHVDPIEKKPLAHFYPRSKAFSIAATGCNFRCLNCQNWEISQKKPEQVEHMTLFPKEVVAAAMEKGARSIAYTYSEPTTFYEYMLDTAKMARSAGLKNVLISNGYINREPLLALTEYLDGANVNLKSFDNAIYGCLNGGTLEPVLNTFKTLHEQGVWFEMTTLVVPTYVDKPEMIKRMCGWILKELGPNYPLHFLRFFPQYKLTRLPATPISTLEKLRKIALAEGIRYVYLGNVPGHEGTQTYCHHCHKVVVHRNG
;
A
#
# COMPACT_ATOMS: atom_id res chain seq x y z
N MET A 1 -9.59 -31.15 1.84
CA MET A 1 -9.41 -30.43 3.13
C MET A 1 -7.93 -30.15 3.28
N ASP A 2 -7.43 -29.12 2.62
CA ASP A 2 -6.01 -28.77 2.62
C ASP A 2 -5.71 -27.87 3.82
N LYS A 3 -4.71 -28.31 4.60
CA LYS A 3 -4.29 -27.69 5.85
C LYS A 3 -3.80 -26.25 5.61
N LEU A 4 -4.40 -25.30 6.29
CA LEU A 4 -3.89 -23.92 6.42
C LEU A 4 -2.49 -23.94 7.03
N MET A 5 -1.50 -23.45 6.31
CA MET A 5 -0.11 -23.35 6.74
C MET A 5 -0.02 -22.42 7.95
N THR A 6 0.58 -22.88 9.04
CA THR A 6 0.76 -22.09 10.27
C THR A 6 1.92 -21.11 10.14
N ARG A 7 1.90 -20.02 10.95
CA ARG A 7 2.99 -19.03 11.03
C ARG A 7 4.38 -19.66 11.22
N LYS A 8 4.44 -20.81 11.89
CA LYS A 8 5.69 -21.53 12.19
C LYS A 8 6.26 -22.27 10.96
N GLU A 9 5.38 -22.72 10.08
CA GLU A 9 5.76 -23.38 8.81
C GLU A 9 6.21 -22.35 7.78
N PHE A 10 5.57 -21.18 7.73
CA PHE A 10 6.00 -20.07 6.89
C PHE A 10 7.37 -19.50 7.31
N LEU A 11 7.63 -19.38 8.60
CA LEU A 11 8.94 -18.91 9.11
C LEU A 11 10.07 -19.93 8.93
N LYS A 12 9.78 -21.23 8.90
CA LYS A 12 10.77 -22.26 8.61
C LYS A 12 11.20 -22.30 7.15
N SER A 13 10.31 -22.04 6.21
CA SER A 13 10.67 -21.94 4.79
C SER A 13 11.49 -20.70 4.45
N ALA A 14 11.37 -19.62 5.23
CA ALA A 14 12.16 -18.40 5.08
C ALA A 14 13.59 -18.48 5.70
N ALA A 15 13.88 -19.47 6.55
CA ALA A 15 15.14 -19.58 7.29
C ALA A 15 16.22 -20.43 6.61
N LEU A 16 15.97 -21.04 5.47
CA LEU A 16 16.90 -21.97 4.80
C LEU A 16 17.74 -21.34 3.66
N GLY A 17 17.90 -20.03 3.64
CA GLY A 17 18.64 -19.31 2.60
C GLY A 17 19.79 -18.42 3.05
N ALA A 18 20.37 -18.61 4.25
CA ALA A 18 21.50 -17.79 4.69
C ALA A 18 22.67 -18.63 5.14
N SER A 19 23.60 -18.90 4.24
CA SER A 19 24.97 -19.36 4.59
C SER A 19 25.97 -18.30 4.13
N ALA A 20 26.86 -17.99 5.08
CA ALA A 20 27.79 -16.89 5.12
C ALA A 20 28.92 -16.96 4.09
N LEU A 21 29.45 -15.77 3.72
CA LEU A 21 30.87 -15.57 3.45
C LEU A 21 31.31 -14.19 3.98
N PHE A 22 32.16 -14.25 5.01
CA PHE A 22 32.93 -13.12 5.52
C PHE A 22 34.10 -12.84 4.57
N CYS A 23 34.31 -11.60 4.19
CA CYS A 23 35.64 -11.04 3.89
C CYS A 23 35.69 -9.58 4.31
N ALA A 24 36.75 -9.29 5.04
CA ALA A 24 37.05 -8.03 5.68
C ALA A 24 37.70 -7.02 4.71
N GLY A 25 37.55 -5.75 5.04
CA GLY A 25 38.61 -4.76 4.75
C GLY A 25 38.19 -3.48 4.01
N ALA A 26 38.34 -2.37 4.74
CA ALA A 26 38.80 -1.06 4.32
C ALA A 26 37.81 -0.02 3.77
N GLY A 27 37.83 1.15 4.41
CA GLY A 27 37.65 2.44 3.78
C GLY A 27 36.31 3.15 4.01
N TYR A 28 36.13 3.80 5.16
CA TYR A 28 35.09 4.84 5.33
C TYR A 28 35.46 6.08 4.53
N GLY A 29 34.88 6.23 3.35
CA GLY A 29 34.84 7.49 2.63
C GLY A 29 33.46 8.14 2.86
N PHE A 30 33.41 9.25 3.57
CA PHE A 30 32.25 10.12 3.66
C PHE A 30 31.97 10.73 2.27
N PHE A 31 31.05 10.17 1.51
CA PHE A 31 30.48 10.85 0.35
C PHE A 31 29.15 11.52 0.77
N GLY A 32 29.25 12.79 1.16
CA GLY A 32 28.13 13.71 1.23
C GLY A 32 27.67 14.10 -0.17
N GLY A 33 26.99 13.22 -0.89
CA GLY A 33 26.31 13.50 -2.15
C GLY A 33 24.82 13.22 -1.95
N SER A 34 23.97 14.23 -2.10
CA SER A 34 22.53 14.01 -2.25
C SER A 34 22.30 12.99 -3.37
N PRO A 35 21.45 11.97 -3.22
CA PRO A 35 21.20 11.04 -4.30
C PRO A 35 20.61 11.82 -5.48
N HIS A 36 21.35 11.90 -6.58
CA HIS A 36 20.87 12.47 -7.83
C HIS A 36 19.75 11.59 -8.36
N CYS A 37 18.50 11.95 -8.07
CA CYS A 37 17.31 11.39 -8.69
C CYS A 37 17.14 11.97 -10.11
N SER A 38 18.04 11.64 -11.03
CA SER A 38 17.88 11.95 -12.45
C SER A 38 17.27 10.74 -13.17
N GLY A 39 15.96 10.76 -13.33
CA GLY A 39 15.25 9.70 -14.04
C GLY A 39 13.77 10.01 -14.17
N SER A 40 13.41 10.85 -15.12
CA SER A 40 12.04 10.88 -15.63
C SER A 40 11.77 9.53 -16.30
N ILE A 41 10.89 8.73 -15.73
CA ILE A 41 10.38 7.51 -16.38
C ILE A 41 9.37 7.97 -17.44
N LYS A 42 9.87 8.50 -18.55
CA LYS A 42 9.16 8.61 -19.82
C LYS A 42 9.51 7.37 -20.62
N GLY A 43 8.62 6.37 -20.63
CA GLY A 43 8.79 5.19 -21.46
C GLY A 43 7.64 4.22 -21.25
N ARG A 44 7.07 3.77 -22.35
CA ARG A 44 6.11 2.69 -22.46
C ARG A 44 6.74 1.43 -21.86
N ILE A 45 6.42 1.11 -20.59
CA ILE A 45 6.82 -0.16 -19.96
C ILE A 45 5.62 -1.08 -20.08
N THR A 46 5.33 -1.50 -21.26
CA THR A 46 4.45 -2.61 -21.55
C THR A 46 5.33 -3.83 -21.86
N HIS A 47 4.88 -4.99 -21.45
CA HIS A 47 5.52 -6.26 -21.75
C HIS A 47 4.59 -7.02 -22.69
N ASN A 48 5.07 -7.40 -23.86
CA ASN A 48 4.32 -8.26 -24.78
C ASN A 48 4.36 -9.72 -24.27
N ASP A 49 3.60 -9.97 -23.18
CA ASP A 49 3.53 -11.26 -22.49
C ASP A 49 2.17 -11.52 -21.83
N ALA A 50 1.11 -10.94 -22.37
CA ALA A 50 -0.25 -11.29 -21.99
C ALA A 50 -0.57 -12.74 -22.36
N PRO A 51 -1.39 -13.46 -21.57
CA PRO A 51 -1.91 -14.75 -22.00
C PRO A 51 -2.76 -14.59 -23.26
N GLN A 52 -2.75 -15.58 -24.15
CA GLN A 52 -3.53 -15.54 -25.40
C GLN A 52 -5.04 -15.55 -25.17
N LYS A 53 -5.49 -16.10 -24.02
CA LYS A 53 -6.91 -16.19 -23.64
C LYS A 53 -7.07 -15.86 -22.16
N PRO A 54 -8.22 -15.28 -21.77
CA PRO A 54 -8.53 -15.11 -20.35
C PRO A 54 -8.54 -16.48 -19.63
N TRP A 55 -8.06 -16.51 -18.40
CA TRP A 55 -8.14 -17.68 -17.52
C TRP A 55 -9.25 -17.50 -16.48
N LYS A 56 -9.53 -18.52 -15.68
CA LYS A 56 -10.68 -18.50 -14.73
C LYS A 56 -10.66 -17.35 -13.71
N TRP A 57 -9.50 -16.76 -13.44
CA TRP A 57 -9.32 -15.63 -12.55
C TRP A 57 -9.22 -14.29 -13.29
N SER A 58 -9.70 -14.23 -14.52
CA SER A 58 -9.76 -13.03 -15.32
C SER A 58 -11.18 -12.48 -15.35
N ILE A 59 -11.27 -11.15 -15.33
CA ILE A 59 -12.50 -10.42 -15.60
C ILE A 59 -12.18 -9.24 -16.53
N GLU A 60 -13.11 -8.83 -17.37
CA GLU A 60 -12.99 -7.60 -18.16
C GLU A 60 -12.83 -6.40 -17.22
N GLY A 61 -11.91 -5.49 -17.50
CA GLY A 61 -11.63 -4.31 -16.70
C GLY A 61 -12.77 -3.31 -16.72
N PHE A 62 -12.99 -2.58 -15.61
CA PHE A 62 -14.13 -1.66 -15.51
C PHE A 62 -13.83 -0.25 -16.06
N TYR A 63 -12.61 0.21 -15.94
CA TYR A 63 -12.20 1.56 -16.30
C TYR A 63 -11.12 1.53 -17.37
N TYR A 64 -11.54 1.55 -18.64
CA TYR A 64 -10.64 1.68 -19.78
C TYR A 64 -11.35 2.31 -20.97
N ALA A 65 -10.58 2.88 -21.89
CA ALA A 65 -11.02 3.26 -23.23
C ALA A 65 -10.38 2.30 -24.23
N ALA A 66 -11.11 1.96 -25.31
CA ALA A 66 -10.61 1.19 -26.42
C ALA A 66 -10.67 2.04 -27.69
N ASP A 67 -9.64 1.91 -28.53
CA ASP A 67 -9.54 2.49 -29.85
C ASP A 67 -8.99 1.41 -30.78
N GLU A 68 -9.86 0.89 -31.65
CA GLU A 68 -9.62 -0.34 -32.43
C GLU A 68 -9.22 -1.51 -31.50
N GLU A 69 -7.99 -2.00 -31.63
CA GLU A 69 -7.45 -3.09 -30.80
C GLU A 69 -6.58 -2.59 -29.62
N THR A 70 -6.30 -1.29 -29.55
CA THR A 70 -5.52 -0.67 -28.45
C THR A 70 -6.43 -0.30 -27.30
N VAL A 71 -5.99 -0.57 -26.07
CA VAL A 71 -6.75 -0.20 -24.87
C VAL A 71 -5.93 0.71 -23.98
N GLN A 72 -6.57 1.71 -23.36
CA GLN A 72 -5.99 2.56 -22.33
C GLN A 72 -6.64 2.30 -20.98
N CYS A 73 -5.89 1.73 -20.05
CA CYS A 73 -6.34 1.55 -18.67
C CYS A 73 -6.49 2.92 -17.96
N GLN A 74 -7.63 3.15 -17.30
CA GLN A 74 -7.96 4.42 -16.64
C GLN A 74 -8.06 4.29 -15.11
N VAL A 75 -7.72 3.14 -14.52
CA VAL A 75 -7.84 2.91 -13.07
C VAL A 75 -6.86 3.77 -12.27
N CYS A 76 -5.63 3.96 -12.77
CA CYS A 76 -4.61 4.72 -12.05
C CYS A 76 -3.89 5.73 -12.97
N PRO A 77 -3.13 6.70 -12.39
CA PRO A 77 -2.44 7.74 -13.15
C PRO A 77 -1.36 7.26 -14.13
N ASN A 78 -0.96 5.99 -14.07
CA ASN A 78 -0.06 5.42 -15.08
C ASN A 78 -0.70 5.39 -16.48
N ARG A 79 -2.04 5.29 -16.58
CA ARG A 79 -2.80 5.32 -17.84
C ARG A 79 -2.15 4.48 -18.95
N CYS A 80 -1.81 3.23 -18.61
CA CYS A 80 -1.11 2.33 -19.52
C CYS A 80 -1.87 2.19 -20.85
N ILE A 81 -1.19 2.43 -21.97
CA ILE A 81 -1.68 2.15 -23.31
C ILE A 81 -1.11 0.79 -23.68
N LEU A 82 -1.98 -0.15 -24.04
CA LEU A 82 -1.66 -1.55 -24.26
C LEU A 82 -2.12 -1.95 -25.68
N GLU A 83 -1.18 -2.38 -26.49
CA GLU A 83 -1.46 -3.07 -27.76
C GLU A 83 -1.94 -4.51 -27.49
N PRO A 84 -2.55 -5.22 -28.45
CA PRO A 84 -2.88 -6.65 -28.29
C PRO A 84 -1.65 -7.46 -27.83
N GLY A 85 -1.83 -8.23 -26.76
CA GLY A 85 -0.74 -8.99 -26.15
C GLY A 85 0.07 -8.25 -25.09
N ASP A 86 -0.16 -6.94 -24.91
CA ASP A 86 0.58 -6.14 -23.91
C ASP A 86 0.04 -6.34 -22.49
N ARG A 87 0.95 -6.18 -21.53
CA ARG A 87 0.71 -6.17 -20.09
C ARG A 87 1.09 -4.82 -19.49
N SER A 88 0.26 -4.34 -18.58
CA SER A 88 0.44 -3.07 -17.88
C SER A 88 1.62 -3.06 -16.88
N ILE A 89 2.02 -1.85 -16.45
CA ILE A 89 3.04 -1.64 -15.41
C ILE A 89 2.71 -2.40 -14.12
N CYS A 90 1.45 -2.48 -13.73
CA CYS A 90 1.03 -3.18 -12.51
C CYS A 90 1.09 -4.71 -12.63
N ARG A 91 1.29 -5.26 -13.82
CA ARG A 91 1.40 -6.68 -14.15
C ARG A 91 0.11 -7.47 -14.10
N SER A 92 -0.98 -6.87 -13.60
CA SER A 92 -2.28 -7.54 -13.41
C SER A 92 -3.29 -7.23 -14.51
N LYS A 93 -3.06 -6.20 -15.34
CA LYS A 93 -3.92 -5.82 -16.45
C LYS A 93 -3.25 -6.15 -17.77
N VAL A 94 -4.03 -6.68 -18.72
CA VAL A 94 -3.55 -7.11 -20.04
C VAL A 94 -4.58 -6.73 -21.12
N ASN A 95 -4.10 -6.53 -22.34
CA ASN A 95 -4.95 -6.44 -23.51
C ASN A 95 -5.04 -7.81 -24.22
N ILE A 96 -6.23 -8.37 -24.31
CA ILE A 96 -6.53 -9.60 -25.05
C ILE A 96 -7.61 -9.26 -26.07
N GLY A 97 -7.23 -9.23 -27.36
CA GLY A 97 -8.17 -9.01 -28.46
C GLY A 97 -8.93 -7.68 -28.36
N GLY A 98 -8.24 -6.57 -28.08
CA GLY A 98 -8.85 -5.24 -28.01
C GLY A 98 -9.65 -4.96 -26.72
N LYS A 99 -9.56 -5.85 -25.71
CA LYS A 99 -10.22 -5.67 -24.42
C LYS A 99 -9.22 -5.70 -23.27
N LEU A 100 -9.44 -4.82 -22.27
CA LEU A 100 -8.68 -4.86 -21.03
C LEU A 100 -9.20 -5.97 -20.13
N TYR A 101 -8.30 -6.85 -19.67
CA TYR A 101 -8.63 -7.86 -18.66
C TYR A 101 -7.79 -7.66 -17.40
N SER A 102 -8.43 -7.84 -16.24
CA SER A 102 -7.77 -8.04 -14.96
C SER A 102 -7.49 -9.53 -14.78
N LEU A 103 -6.23 -9.90 -14.48
CA LEU A 103 -5.82 -11.28 -14.18
C LEU A 103 -5.81 -11.55 -12.66
N ALA A 104 -6.34 -10.64 -11.87
CA ALA A 104 -6.30 -10.65 -10.42
C ALA A 104 -7.72 -10.59 -9.84
N TYR A 105 -8.55 -11.60 -10.17
CA TYR A 105 -9.94 -11.69 -9.73
C TYR A 105 -10.26 -13.06 -9.14
N GLY A 106 -10.40 -13.14 -7.82
CA GLY A 106 -10.66 -14.40 -7.12
C GLY A 106 -9.44 -15.30 -6.93
N ASN A 107 -8.23 -14.75 -7.09
CA ASN A 107 -6.96 -15.45 -6.90
C ASN A 107 -6.04 -14.72 -5.90
N PRO A 108 -6.48 -14.50 -4.63
CA PRO A 108 -5.62 -13.86 -3.65
C PRO A 108 -4.37 -14.69 -3.37
N CYS A 109 -3.21 -14.01 -3.35
CA CYS A 109 -1.91 -14.58 -3.02
C CYS A 109 -1.56 -14.45 -1.52
N ALA A 110 -2.34 -13.68 -0.77
CA ALA A 110 -2.23 -13.59 0.68
C ALA A 110 -3.61 -13.41 1.31
N VAL A 111 -3.91 -14.23 2.33
CA VAL A 111 -5.15 -14.18 3.11
C VAL A 111 -4.80 -14.39 4.58
N HIS A 112 -5.15 -13.40 5.45
CA HIS A 112 -4.85 -13.45 6.87
C HIS A 112 -5.96 -12.81 7.69
N VAL A 113 -6.04 -13.16 8.97
CA VAL A 113 -6.80 -12.43 9.98
C VAL A 113 -5.83 -11.65 10.84
N ASP A 114 -5.88 -10.33 10.74
CA ASP A 114 -4.95 -9.43 11.43
C ASP A 114 -5.70 -8.50 12.40
N PRO A 115 -5.06 -8.03 13.48
CA PRO A 115 -5.56 -6.88 14.20
C PRO A 115 -5.59 -5.65 13.28
N ILE A 116 -6.60 -4.78 13.47
CA ILE A 116 -6.79 -3.59 12.64
C ILE A 116 -5.59 -2.63 12.72
N GLU A 117 -4.92 -2.60 13.86
CA GLU A 117 -3.73 -1.76 14.08
C GLU A 117 -2.55 -2.15 13.17
N LYS A 118 -2.49 -3.40 12.70
CA LYS A 118 -1.50 -3.84 11.70
C LYS A 118 -1.73 -3.22 10.32
N LYS A 119 -2.89 -2.57 10.10
CA LYS A 119 -3.23 -1.82 8.89
C LYS A 119 -2.90 -0.33 9.01
N PRO A 120 -2.01 0.08 9.88
CA PRO A 120 -1.88 1.31 10.66
C PRO A 120 -3.17 2.13 10.76
N LEU A 121 -4.20 1.51 11.34
CA LEU A 121 -5.48 2.15 11.67
C LEU A 121 -5.64 2.17 13.19
N ALA A 122 -5.26 3.31 13.80
CA ALA A 122 -5.27 3.49 15.25
C ALA A 122 -6.62 3.93 15.79
N HIS A 123 -7.44 4.61 14.97
CA HIS A 123 -8.73 5.18 15.36
C HIS A 123 -9.93 4.44 14.75
N PHE A 124 -9.71 3.56 13.78
CA PHE A 124 -10.77 2.80 13.14
C PHE A 124 -11.01 1.47 13.84
N TYR A 125 -12.12 1.36 14.59
CA TYR A 125 -12.51 0.16 15.35
C TYR A 125 -11.34 -0.53 16.08
N PRO A 126 -10.66 0.15 17.01
CA PRO A 126 -9.50 -0.40 17.71
C PRO A 126 -9.77 -1.80 18.29
N ARG A 127 -8.76 -2.69 18.25
CA ARG A 127 -8.80 -4.08 18.71
C ARG A 127 -9.68 -5.02 17.88
N SER A 128 -10.26 -4.57 16.78
CA SER A 128 -11.04 -5.43 15.90
C SER A 128 -10.15 -6.30 14.99
N LYS A 129 -10.72 -7.41 14.52
CA LYS A 129 -10.10 -8.27 13.51
C LYS A 129 -10.44 -7.77 12.12
N ALA A 130 -9.45 -7.75 11.22
CA ALA A 130 -9.60 -7.50 9.80
C ALA A 130 -9.26 -8.78 9.01
N PHE A 131 -10.16 -9.23 8.14
CA PHE A 131 -9.88 -10.28 7.17
C PHE A 131 -9.16 -9.63 5.99
N SER A 132 -7.89 -9.95 5.83
CA SER A 132 -6.95 -9.25 4.94
C SER A 132 -6.69 -10.06 3.70
N ILE A 133 -6.89 -9.47 2.52
CA ILE A 133 -6.62 -10.10 1.23
C ILE A 133 -5.68 -9.25 0.37
N ALA A 134 -4.86 -9.93 -0.44
CA ALA A 134 -4.08 -9.35 -1.50
C ALA A 134 -4.12 -10.22 -2.75
N ALA A 135 -4.26 -9.62 -3.92
CA ALA A 135 -3.87 -10.26 -5.17
C ALA A 135 -2.53 -9.69 -5.66
N THR A 136 -1.92 -10.35 -6.64
CA THR A 136 -0.57 -10.01 -7.11
C THR A 136 -0.56 -8.71 -7.92
N GLY A 137 0.50 -7.90 -7.76
CA GLY A 137 0.76 -6.71 -8.55
C GLY A 137 0.83 -5.41 -7.76
N CYS A 138 1.42 -4.38 -8.36
CA CYS A 138 1.47 -3.01 -7.85
C CYS A 138 1.71 -2.02 -8.99
N ASN A 139 1.05 -0.88 -8.93
CA ASN A 139 1.23 0.21 -9.89
C ASN A 139 2.47 1.09 -9.60
N PHE A 140 3.17 0.84 -8.49
CA PHE A 140 4.48 1.38 -8.15
C PHE A 140 5.59 0.33 -8.30
N ARG A 141 6.87 0.82 -8.26
CA ARG A 141 8.09 0.01 -8.32
C ARG A 141 9.07 0.42 -7.22
N CYS A 142 8.55 0.54 -6.00
CA CYS A 142 9.33 1.01 -4.86
C CYS A 142 10.60 0.17 -4.67
N LEU A 143 11.76 0.84 -4.57
CA LEU A 143 13.04 0.17 -4.34
C LEU A 143 13.11 -0.52 -2.97
N ASN A 144 12.31 -0.04 -2.01
CA ASN A 144 12.21 -0.52 -0.62
C ASN A 144 10.95 -1.35 -0.36
N CYS A 145 10.39 -2.01 -1.37
CA CYS A 145 9.13 -2.73 -1.22
C CYS A 145 9.26 -3.92 -0.27
N GLN A 146 8.50 -3.91 0.84
CA GLN A 146 8.48 -5.03 1.80
C GLN A 146 7.79 -6.28 1.24
N ASN A 147 6.78 -6.09 0.41
CA ASN A 147 5.98 -7.17 -0.18
C ASN A 147 6.34 -7.36 -1.67
N TRP A 148 7.62 -7.20 -2.04
CA TRP A 148 8.06 -7.27 -3.43
C TRP A 148 7.76 -8.64 -4.08
N GLU A 149 7.73 -9.71 -3.30
CA GLU A 149 7.47 -11.08 -3.76
C GLU A 149 6.06 -11.25 -4.34
N ILE A 150 5.10 -10.45 -3.90
CA ILE A 150 3.73 -10.43 -4.44
C ILE A 150 3.43 -9.15 -5.23
N SER A 151 4.09 -8.03 -4.93
CA SER A 151 3.83 -6.74 -5.56
C SER A 151 4.58 -6.55 -6.88
N GLN A 152 5.77 -7.19 -7.04
CA GLN A 152 6.64 -7.01 -8.20
C GLN A 152 6.69 -8.25 -9.10
N LYS A 153 5.67 -9.11 -9.00
CA LYS A 153 5.47 -10.32 -9.79
C LYS A 153 4.20 -10.24 -10.63
N LYS A 154 4.08 -11.14 -11.61
CA LYS A 154 2.84 -11.38 -12.37
C LYS A 154 1.95 -12.35 -11.59
N PRO A 155 0.62 -12.30 -11.76
CA PRO A 155 -0.28 -13.25 -11.10
C PRO A 155 0.09 -14.73 -11.32
N GLU A 156 0.60 -15.06 -12.50
CA GLU A 156 1.02 -16.42 -12.88
C GLU A 156 2.30 -16.91 -12.19
N GLN A 157 3.04 -16.01 -11.55
CA GLN A 157 4.33 -16.30 -10.91
C GLN A 157 4.23 -16.47 -9.39
N VAL A 158 3.04 -16.31 -8.82
CA VAL A 158 2.81 -16.33 -7.38
C VAL A 158 1.77 -17.39 -7.03
N GLU A 159 2.04 -18.18 -6.03
CA GLU A 159 1.03 -19.08 -5.48
C GLU A 159 -0.19 -18.30 -4.98
N HIS A 160 -1.35 -18.79 -5.29
CA HIS A 160 -2.63 -18.17 -4.93
C HIS A 160 -3.69 -19.23 -4.66
N MET A 161 -4.69 -18.87 -3.90
CA MET A 161 -5.87 -19.69 -3.68
C MET A 161 -7.02 -19.23 -4.60
N THR A 162 -8.00 -20.08 -4.80
CA THR A 162 -9.27 -19.67 -5.41
C THR A 162 -10.19 -19.18 -4.31
N LEU A 163 -10.54 -17.89 -4.33
CA LEU A 163 -11.41 -17.26 -3.35
C LEU A 163 -12.14 -16.07 -4.01
N PHE A 164 -13.30 -16.32 -4.60
CA PHE A 164 -14.10 -15.29 -5.24
C PHE A 164 -14.80 -14.38 -4.21
N PRO A 165 -15.37 -13.23 -4.60
CA PRO A 165 -15.92 -12.24 -3.66
C PRO A 165 -16.87 -12.81 -2.61
N LYS A 166 -17.80 -13.69 -3.00
CA LYS A 166 -18.75 -14.33 -2.09
C LYS A 166 -18.05 -15.18 -1.03
N GLU A 167 -16.99 -15.89 -1.42
CA GLU A 167 -16.21 -16.75 -0.54
C GLU A 167 -15.35 -15.92 0.43
N VAL A 168 -14.83 -14.78 -0.03
CA VAL A 168 -14.11 -13.81 0.86
C VAL A 168 -15.04 -13.34 1.98
N VAL A 169 -16.26 -12.93 1.63
CA VAL A 169 -17.24 -12.44 2.61
C VAL A 169 -17.62 -13.55 3.59
N ALA A 170 -17.90 -14.75 3.10
CA ALA A 170 -18.26 -15.90 3.94
C ALA A 170 -17.10 -16.25 4.91
N ALA A 171 -15.86 -16.30 4.42
CA ALA A 171 -14.68 -16.57 5.25
C ALA A 171 -14.43 -15.46 6.29
N ALA A 172 -14.63 -14.19 5.93
CA ALA A 172 -14.51 -13.08 6.88
C ALA A 172 -15.52 -13.19 8.03
N MET A 173 -16.76 -13.53 7.71
CA MET A 173 -17.82 -13.75 8.71
C MET A 173 -17.50 -14.96 9.60
N GLU A 174 -17.10 -16.09 9.03
CA GLU A 174 -16.70 -17.30 9.78
C GLU A 174 -15.57 -17.01 10.77
N LYS A 175 -14.60 -16.20 10.40
CA LYS A 175 -13.45 -15.80 11.26
C LYS A 175 -13.82 -14.71 12.28
N GLY A 176 -15.06 -14.24 12.32
CA GLY A 176 -15.50 -13.16 13.19
C GLY A 176 -14.75 -11.86 12.96
N ALA A 177 -14.38 -11.59 11.71
CA ALA A 177 -13.75 -10.33 11.33
C ALA A 177 -14.82 -9.22 11.29
N ARG A 178 -14.45 -8.02 11.75
CA ARG A 178 -15.31 -6.83 11.66
C ARG A 178 -15.21 -6.17 10.29
N SER A 179 -14.07 -6.32 9.64
CA SER A 179 -13.78 -5.68 8.36
C SER A 179 -13.04 -6.62 7.41
N ILE A 180 -13.18 -6.35 6.11
CA ILE A 180 -12.31 -6.87 5.07
C ILE A 180 -11.29 -5.78 4.73
N ALA A 181 -9.99 -6.13 4.74
CA ALA A 181 -8.89 -5.24 4.42
C ALA A 181 -8.25 -5.64 3.07
N TYR A 182 -8.32 -4.75 2.11
CA TYR A 182 -7.62 -4.86 0.82
C TYR A 182 -6.22 -4.28 1.00
N THR A 183 -5.16 -5.13 0.98
CA THR A 183 -3.86 -4.74 1.56
C THR A 183 -2.66 -5.52 0.98
N TYR A 184 -1.48 -5.39 1.58
CA TYR A 184 -0.18 -6.02 1.33
C TYR A 184 0.46 -5.65 0.00
N SER A 185 -0.14 -6.03 -1.14
CA SER A 185 0.18 -5.52 -2.47
C SER A 185 -0.53 -4.17 -2.70
N GLU A 186 -0.88 -3.84 -3.92
CA GLU A 186 -1.64 -2.61 -4.18
C GLU A 186 -3.07 -2.92 -4.64
N PRO A 187 -4.10 -2.60 -3.84
CA PRO A 187 -5.49 -2.91 -4.16
C PRO A 187 -6.00 -2.31 -5.47
N THR A 188 -5.48 -1.17 -5.90
CA THR A 188 -5.80 -0.54 -7.19
C THR A 188 -5.54 -1.49 -8.37
N THR A 189 -4.64 -2.46 -8.23
CA THR A 189 -4.29 -3.40 -9.31
C THR A 189 -5.25 -4.57 -9.45
N PHE A 190 -5.99 -4.88 -8.39
CA PHE A 190 -7.10 -5.85 -8.39
C PHE A 190 -8.44 -5.17 -8.09
N TYR A 191 -8.61 -4.00 -8.70
CA TYR A 191 -9.72 -3.09 -8.46
C TYR A 191 -11.10 -3.76 -8.59
N GLU A 192 -11.32 -4.53 -9.64
CA GLU A 192 -12.59 -5.22 -9.91
C GLU A 192 -12.92 -6.22 -8.80
N TYR A 193 -11.94 -7.00 -8.38
CA TYR A 193 -12.08 -7.97 -7.30
C TYR A 193 -12.35 -7.27 -5.96
N MET A 194 -11.65 -6.18 -5.69
CA MET A 194 -11.87 -5.35 -4.50
C MET A 194 -13.27 -4.74 -4.50
N LEU A 195 -13.69 -4.11 -5.60
CA LEU A 195 -14.99 -3.44 -5.67
C LEU A 195 -16.16 -4.40 -5.49
N ASP A 196 -16.14 -5.55 -6.17
CA ASP A 196 -17.22 -6.53 -6.06
C ASP A 196 -17.25 -7.18 -4.68
N THR A 197 -16.07 -7.45 -4.08
CA THR A 197 -15.99 -7.90 -2.69
C THR A 197 -16.54 -6.86 -1.73
N ALA A 198 -16.22 -5.56 -1.94
CA ALA A 198 -16.67 -4.47 -1.07
C ALA A 198 -18.19 -4.29 -1.09
N LYS A 199 -18.81 -4.40 -2.27
CA LYS A 199 -20.28 -4.39 -2.42
C LYS A 199 -20.93 -5.51 -1.61
N MET A 200 -20.44 -6.74 -1.76
CA MET A 200 -20.97 -7.91 -1.04
C MET A 200 -20.72 -7.81 0.48
N ALA A 201 -19.53 -7.36 0.89
CA ALA A 201 -19.18 -7.16 2.29
C ALA A 201 -20.10 -6.15 2.97
N ARG A 202 -20.38 -5.02 2.32
CA ARG A 202 -21.31 -4.01 2.84
C ARG A 202 -22.72 -4.57 3.00
N SER A 203 -23.21 -5.34 2.02
CA SER A 203 -24.52 -6.01 2.11
C SER A 203 -24.59 -7.03 3.24
N ALA A 204 -23.45 -7.64 3.61
CA ALA A 204 -23.32 -8.57 4.72
C ALA A 204 -23.03 -7.89 6.08
N GLY A 205 -23.01 -6.56 6.15
CA GLY A 205 -22.75 -5.79 7.38
C GLY A 205 -21.28 -5.72 7.80
N LEU A 206 -20.34 -6.19 6.96
CA LEU A 206 -18.90 -6.05 7.19
C LEU A 206 -18.41 -4.66 6.74
N LYS A 207 -17.38 -4.17 7.41
CA LYS A 207 -16.70 -2.94 7.05
C LYS A 207 -15.62 -3.19 6.00
N ASN A 208 -15.39 -2.21 5.12
CA ASN A 208 -14.36 -2.26 4.09
C ASN A 208 -13.25 -1.27 4.38
N VAL A 209 -12.00 -1.73 4.39
CA VAL A 209 -10.83 -0.86 4.60
C VAL A 209 -9.79 -1.02 3.48
N LEU A 210 -9.37 0.11 2.94
CA LEU A 210 -8.38 0.21 1.88
C LEU A 210 -7.01 0.54 2.46
N ILE A 211 -6.00 -0.29 2.20
CA ILE A 211 -4.60 0.00 2.55
C ILE A 211 -3.81 0.12 1.26
N SER A 212 -3.55 1.36 0.82
CA SER A 212 -3.10 1.67 -0.52
C SER A 212 -1.96 2.68 -0.55
N ASN A 213 -1.25 2.73 -1.66
CA ASN A 213 -0.32 3.80 -1.97
C ASN A 213 -1.03 5.10 -2.45
N GLY A 214 -2.34 5.06 -2.61
CA GLY A 214 -3.16 6.19 -3.01
C GLY A 214 -3.03 6.62 -4.48
N TYR A 215 -2.38 5.82 -5.33
CA TYR A 215 -2.17 6.16 -6.73
C TYR A 215 -3.30 5.60 -7.60
N ILE A 216 -4.48 6.20 -7.47
CA ILE A 216 -5.74 5.84 -8.13
C ILE A 216 -6.37 7.09 -8.77
N ASN A 217 -7.05 6.96 -9.91
CA ASN A 217 -7.77 8.06 -10.54
C ASN A 217 -9.08 8.38 -9.79
N ARG A 218 -9.61 9.58 -9.99
CA ARG A 218 -10.76 10.08 -9.23
C ARG A 218 -12.03 9.24 -9.45
N GLU A 219 -12.38 8.91 -10.69
CA GLU A 219 -13.61 8.19 -11.00
C GLU A 219 -13.65 6.78 -10.35
N PRO A 220 -12.64 5.90 -10.52
CA PRO A 220 -12.64 4.62 -9.81
C PRO A 220 -12.59 4.78 -8.30
N LEU A 221 -11.95 5.84 -7.77
CA LEU A 221 -11.94 6.09 -6.33
C LEU A 221 -13.33 6.48 -5.84
N LEU A 222 -14.05 7.38 -6.53
CA LEU A 222 -15.42 7.79 -6.17
C LEU A 222 -16.36 6.58 -6.12
N ALA A 223 -16.34 5.72 -7.14
CA ALA A 223 -17.17 4.50 -7.14
C ALA A 223 -16.81 3.54 -5.99
N LEU A 224 -15.54 3.51 -5.57
CA LEU A 224 -15.11 2.70 -4.43
C LEU A 224 -15.54 3.32 -3.09
N THR A 225 -15.51 4.66 -2.96
CA THR A 225 -15.87 5.36 -1.70
C THR A 225 -17.31 5.10 -1.27
N GLU A 226 -18.21 4.74 -2.18
CA GLU A 226 -19.57 4.30 -1.85
C GLU A 226 -19.59 3.10 -0.89
N TYR A 227 -18.56 2.27 -0.92
CA TYR A 227 -18.48 1.01 -0.16
C TYR A 227 -17.37 1.03 0.90
N LEU A 228 -16.50 2.04 0.91
CA LEU A 228 -15.42 2.15 1.90
C LEU A 228 -15.92 2.74 3.22
N ASP A 229 -15.44 2.17 4.32
CA ASP A 229 -15.65 2.68 5.68
C ASP A 229 -14.37 3.30 6.25
N GLY A 230 -13.20 2.89 5.77
CA GLY A 230 -11.93 3.44 6.20
C GLY A 230 -10.79 3.18 5.24
N ALA A 231 -9.72 3.95 5.36
CA ALA A 231 -8.51 3.76 4.57
C ALA A 231 -7.24 4.05 5.38
N ASN A 232 -6.14 3.38 5.05
CA ASN A 232 -4.80 3.87 5.35
C ASN A 232 -4.08 4.11 4.02
N VAL A 233 -3.68 5.35 3.78
CA VAL A 233 -3.02 5.74 2.54
C VAL A 233 -1.58 6.12 2.82
N ASN A 234 -0.66 5.58 2.00
CA ASN A 234 0.76 5.83 2.14
C ASN A 234 1.18 7.12 1.45
N LEU A 235 1.41 8.18 2.21
CA LEU A 235 2.11 9.39 1.76
C LEU A 235 3.62 9.13 1.86
N LYS A 236 4.20 8.55 0.82
CA LYS A 236 5.57 7.99 0.85
C LYS A 236 6.67 9.03 0.93
N SER A 237 6.40 10.25 0.50
CA SER A 237 7.28 11.42 0.56
C SER A 237 6.47 12.69 0.33
N PHE A 238 7.01 13.85 0.64
CA PHE A 238 6.45 15.15 0.25
C PHE A 238 7.38 15.87 -0.74
N ASP A 239 7.95 15.08 -1.66
CA ASP A 239 8.86 15.53 -2.71
C ASP A 239 8.65 14.68 -3.97
N ASN A 240 8.36 15.33 -5.10
CA ASN A 240 8.02 14.66 -6.34
C ASN A 240 9.23 13.92 -6.97
N ALA A 241 10.46 14.42 -6.79
CA ALA A 241 11.66 13.75 -7.28
C ALA A 241 11.89 12.43 -6.53
N ILE A 242 11.66 12.43 -5.21
CA ILE A 242 11.73 11.22 -4.37
C ILE A 242 10.64 10.22 -4.78
N TYR A 243 9.40 10.67 -5.04
CA TYR A 243 8.36 9.80 -5.58
C TYR A 243 8.78 9.14 -6.88
N GLY A 244 9.39 9.89 -7.81
CA GLY A 244 9.88 9.36 -9.08
C GLY A 244 10.96 8.30 -8.89
N CYS A 245 12.01 8.62 -8.14
CA CYS A 245 13.18 7.74 -8.02
C CYS A 245 12.96 6.56 -7.06
N LEU A 246 12.29 6.77 -5.94
CA LEU A 246 12.13 5.73 -4.91
C LEU A 246 10.92 4.82 -5.19
N ASN A 247 9.84 5.37 -5.74
CA ASN A 247 8.55 4.69 -5.86
C ASN A 247 8.11 4.45 -7.31
N GLY A 248 8.56 5.26 -8.26
CA GLY A 248 8.18 5.17 -9.66
C GLY A 248 6.80 5.75 -9.96
N GLY A 249 6.41 6.82 -9.26
CA GLY A 249 5.16 7.56 -9.43
C GLY A 249 5.35 9.06 -9.21
N THR A 250 4.25 9.77 -8.96
CA THR A 250 4.23 11.21 -8.68
C THR A 250 3.41 11.51 -7.42
N LEU A 251 3.68 12.64 -6.79
CA LEU A 251 3.06 13.04 -5.52
C LEU A 251 1.60 13.48 -5.68
N GLU A 252 1.31 14.32 -6.67
CA GLU A 252 0.02 15.01 -6.81
C GLU A 252 -1.20 14.07 -6.84
N PRO A 253 -1.21 12.94 -7.58
CA PRO A 253 -2.36 12.03 -7.56
C PRO A 253 -2.65 11.45 -6.18
N VAL A 254 -1.62 11.24 -5.35
CA VAL A 254 -1.79 10.76 -3.98
C VAL A 254 -2.42 11.85 -3.10
N LEU A 255 -2.01 13.11 -3.27
CA LEU A 255 -2.64 14.24 -2.59
C LEU A 255 -4.12 14.40 -2.98
N ASN A 256 -4.45 14.20 -4.25
CA ASN A 256 -5.82 14.22 -4.75
C ASN A 256 -6.66 13.06 -4.18
N THR A 257 -6.07 11.90 -3.95
CA THR A 257 -6.73 10.78 -3.26
C THR A 257 -7.14 11.17 -1.83
N PHE A 258 -6.27 11.82 -1.06
CA PHE A 258 -6.61 12.31 0.28
C PHE A 258 -7.75 13.32 0.25
N LYS A 259 -7.71 14.29 -0.69
CA LYS A 259 -8.80 15.26 -0.86
C LYS A 259 -10.12 14.58 -1.19
N THR A 260 -10.13 13.63 -2.11
CA THR A 260 -11.33 12.88 -2.49
C THR A 260 -11.89 12.09 -1.30
N LEU A 261 -11.05 11.38 -0.53
CA LEU A 261 -11.50 10.66 0.67
C LEU A 261 -12.09 11.62 1.71
N HIS A 262 -11.47 12.79 1.91
CA HIS A 262 -11.98 13.84 2.80
C HIS A 262 -13.33 14.38 2.34
N GLU A 263 -13.47 14.75 1.06
CA GLU A 263 -14.70 15.21 0.42
C GLU A 263 -15.84 14.20 0.54
N GLN A 264 -15.54 12.91 0.45
CA GLN A 264 -16.51 11.81 0.53
C GLN A 264 -16.80 11.37 1.97
N GLY A 265 -16.18 11.99 2.97
CA GLY A 265 -16.39 11.64 4.39
C GLY A 265 -15.88 10.25 4.79
N VAL A 266 -15.00 9.64 3.99
CA VAL A 266 -14.37 8.36 4.34
C VAL A 266 -13.29 8.61 5.37
N TRP A 267 -13.33 7.89 6.51
CA TRP A 267 -12.26 7.97 7.51
C TRP A 267 -10.94 7.46 6.94
N PHE A 268 -9.85 8.18 7.15
CA PHE A 268 -8.53 7.68 6.77
C PHE A 268 -7.44 8.07 7.75
N GLU A 269 -6.37 7.29 7.73
CA GLU A 269 -5.13 7.56 8.43
C GLU A 269 -3.97 7.57 7.41
N MET A 270 -2.96 8.36 7.66
CA MET A 270 -1.84 8.57 6.75
C MET A 270 -0.61 7.83 7.25
N THR A 271 0.12 7.18 6.35
CA THR A 271 1.36 6.47 6.70
C THR A 271 2.53 6.98 5.86
N THR A 272 3.64 7.30 6.54
CA THR A 272 4.92 7.65 5.91
C THR A 272 6.01 6.72 6.42
N LEU A 273 6.57 5.90 5.51
CA LEU A 273 7.77 5.11 5.83
C LEU A 273 8.98 6.03 5.77
N VAL A 274 9.64 6.21 6.90
CA VAL A 274 10.79 7.11 7.02
C VAL A 274 12.05 6.41 6.53
N VAL A 275 12.37 6.62 5.25
CA VAL A 275 13.57 6.05 4.61
C VAL A 275 14.74 7.01 4.81
N PRO A 276 15.84 6.59 5.45
CA PRO A 276 17.01 7.46 5.69
C PRO A 276 17.51 8.08 4.39
N THR A 277 17.98 9.34 4.47
CA THR A 277 18.45 10.19 3.38
C THR A 277 17.39 10.66 2.38
N TYR A 278 16.27 9.94 2.25
CA TYR A 278 15.16 10.30 1.36
C TYR A 278 14.02 11.02 2.10
N VAL A 279 13.51 10.43 3.19
CA VAL A 279 12.26 10.86 3.83
C VAL A 279 12.44 11.34 5.27
N ASP A 280 13.66 11.45 5.74
CA ASP A 280 14.03 11.83 7.12
C ASP A 280 14.35 13.32 7.30
N LYS A 281 14.05 14.16 6.30
CA LYS A 281 14.39 15.60 6.32
C LYS A 281 13.31 16.41 7.06
N PRO A 282 13.65 17.12 8.16
CA PRO A 282 12.71 17.93 8.93
C PRO A 282 11.88 18.91 8.10
N GLU A 283 12.51 19.63 7.17
CA GLU A 283 11.83 20.65 6.35
C GLU A 283 10.80 20.04 5.38
N MET A 284 11.04 18.82 4.91
CA MET A 284 10.04 18.10 4.10
C MET A 284 8.82 17.71 4.95
N ILE A 285 9.05 17.25 6.19
CA ILE A 285 7.97 16.89 7.12
C ILE A 285 7.16 18.13 7.51
N LYS A 286 7.79 19.29 7.75
CA LYS A 286 7.06 20.54 7.99
C LYS A 286 6.14 20.91 6.81
N ARG A 287 6.66 20.86 5.58
CA ARG A 287 5.83 21.11 4.37
C ARG A 287 4.68 20.12 4.25
N MET A 288 4.92 18.84 4.54
CA MET A 288 3.88 17.79 4.58
C MET A 288 2.80 18.14 5.61
N CYS A 289 3.18 18.47 6.84
CA CYS A 289 2.25 18.85 7.90
C CYS A 289 1.48 20.13 7.54
N GLY A 290 2.12 21.14 6.98
CA GLY A 290 1.47 22.36 6.52
C GLY A 290 0.38 22.09 5.46
N TRP A 291 0.65 21.19 4.51
CA TRP A 291 -0.34 20.76 3.52
C TRP A 291 -1.50 19.99 4.19
N ILE A 292 -1.21 19.05 5.08
CA ILE A 292 -2.24 18.27 5.81
C ILE A 292 -3.16 19.22 6.57
N LEU A 293 -2.61 20.15 7.33
CA LEU A 293 -3.38 21.10 8.13
C LEU A 293 -4.27 21.99 7.27
N LYS A 294 -3.74 22.46 6.14
CA LYS A 294 -4.46 23.35 5.21
C LYS A 294 -5.60 22.63 4.49
N GLU A 295 -5.36 21.44 3.97
CA GLU A 295 -6.30 20.76 3.07
C GLU A 295 -7.22 19.76 3.78
N LEU A 296 -6.79 19.19 4.93
CA LEU A 296 -7.50 18.11 5.62
C LEU A 296 -7.83 18.45 7.08
N GLY A 297 -7.10 19.40 7.68
CA GLY A 297 -7.21 19.75 9.08
C GLY A 297 -6.38 18.85 10.02
N PRO A 298 -6.43 19.12 11.34
CA PRO A 298 -5.49 18.54 12.31
C PRO A 298 -5.85 17.13 12.80
N ASN A 299 -7.02 16.58 12.44
CA ASN A 299 -7.61 15.43 13.11
C ASN A 299 -7.25 14.08 12.52
N TYR A 300 -6.71 14.03 11.29
CA TYR A 300 -6.33 12.76 10.66
C TYR A 300 -5.00 12.25 11.20
N PRO A 301 -4.94 10.99 11.69
CA PRO A 301 -3.71 10.43 12.23
C PRO A 301 -2.60 10.29 11.19
N LEU A 302 -1.38 10.65 11.60
CA LEU A 302 -0.16 10.49 10.82
C LEU A 302 0.76 9.46 11.48
N HIS A 303 1.14 8.43 10.74
CA HIS A 303 2.00 7.35 11.20
C HIS A 303 3.39 7.45 10.55
N PHE A 304 4.44 7.61 11.33
CA PHE A 304 5.82 7.46 10.89
C PHE A 304 6.28 6.03 11.16
N LEU A 305 6.54 5.27 10.09
CA LEU A 305 7.00 3.89 10.20
C LEU A 305 8.51 3.80 10.06
N ARG A 306 9.11 2.97 10.91
CA ARG A 306 10.54 2.63 10.83
C ARG A 306 10.80 1.82 9.57
N PHE A 307 11.77 2.27 8.75
CA PHE A 307 12.28 1.54 7.61
C PHE A 307 13.29 0.48 8.06
N PHE A 308 13.25 -0.67 7.39
CA PHE A 308 14.29 -1.70 7.43
C PHE A 308 14.79 -1.99 6.01
N PRO A 309 16.11 -2.23 5.82
CA PRO A 309 16.68 -2.57 4.50
C PRO A 309 15.99 -3.77 3.90
N GLN A 310 15.51 -3.63 2.65
CA GLN A 310 14.83 -4.71 1.95
C GLN A 310 14.79 -4.49 0.43
N TYR A 311 14.62 -5.58 -0.31
CA TYR A 311 14.48 -5.63 -1.77
C TYR A 311 15.71 -5.01 -2.47
N LYS A 312 15.53 -3.89 -3.18
CA LYS A 312 16.60 -3.19 -3.91
C LYS A 312 17.29 -2.10 -3.09
N LEU A 313 16.78 -1.79 -1.90
CA LEU A 313 17.32 -0.74 -1.03
C LEU A 313 17.92 -1.35 0.23
N THR A 314 18.97 -2.14 0.06
CA THR A 314 19.64 -2.89 1.13
C THR A 314 20.86 -2.16 1.72
N ARG A 315 21.33 -1.08 1.07
CA ARG A 315 22.56 -0.36 1.48
C ARG A 315 22.33 0.67 2.58
N LEU A 316 21.09 1.06 2.84
CA LEU A 316 20.75 2.00 3.90
C LEU A 316 20.56 1.27 5.23
N PRO A 317 20.96 1.87 6.36
CA PRO A 317 20.64 1.31 7.67
C PRO A 317 19.14 1.42 7.97
N ALA A 318 18.64 0.63 8.91
CA ALA A 318 17.32 0.84 9.47
C ALA A 318 17.22 2.26 10.08
N THR A 319 16.05 2.88 9.98
CA THR A 319 15.86 4.24 10.53
C THR A 319 16.12 4.23 12.04
N PRO A 320 17.00 5.10 12.55
CA PRO A 320 17.17 5.28 13.99
C PRO A 320 15.85 5.68 14.66
N ILE A 321 15.56 5.13 15.84
CA ILE A 321 14.34 5.48 16.59
C ILE A 321 14.33 6.97 16.92
N SER A 322 15.47 7.54 17.29
CA SER A 322 15.64 8.99 17.56
C SER A 322 15.24 9.88 16.36
N THR A 323 15.43 9.41 15.12
CA THR A 323 14.94 10.11 13.92
C THR A 323 13.42 10.13 13.90
N LEU A 324 12.76 8.98 14.16
CA LEU A 324 11.30 8.91 14.21
C LEU A 324 10.72 9.81 15.31
N GLU A 325 11.33 9.79 16.50
CA GLU A 325 10.95 10.65 17.62
C GLU A 325 11.07 12.14 17.27
N LYS A 326 12.17 12.52 16.62
CA LYS A 326 12.38 13.90 16.15
C LYS A 326 11.27 14.32 15.16
N LEU A 327 10.95 13.48 14.17
CA LEU A 327 9.92 13.79 13.19
C LEU A 327 8.53 13.82 13.82
N ARG A 328 8.24 12.94 14.79
CA ARG A 328 7.00 12.97 15.59
C ARG A 328 6.86 14.29 16.34
N LYS A 329 7.92 14.73 17.03
CA LYS A 329 7.93 16.02 17.75
C LYS A 329 7.67 17.20 16.81
N ILE A 330 8.27 17.20 15.61
CA ILE A 330 8.02 18.21 14.58
C ILE A 330 6.55 18.21 14.17
N ALA A 331 5.98 17.07 13.81
CA ALA A 331 4.60 17.00 13.35
C ALA A 331 3.58 17.44 14.42
N LEU A 332 3.83 17.10 15.69
CA LEU A 332 3.02 17.58 16.81
C LEU A 332 3.16 19.10 17.01
N ALA A 333 4.38 19.64 16.90
CA ALA A 333 4.66 21.07 17.03
C ALA A 333 4.03 21.89 15.87
N GLU A 334 3.95 21.32 14.66
CA GLU A 334 3.24 21.94 13.53
C GLU A 334 1.71 21.94 13.72
N GLY A 335 1.14 21.13 14.63
CA GLY A 335 -0.28 21.13 14.96
C GLY A 335 -1.05 19.85 14.56
N ILE A 336 -0.40 18.81 14.07
CA ILE A 336 -1.05 17.51 13.85
C ILE A 336 -1.40 16.90 15.21
N ARG A 337 -2.67 16.60 15.48
CA ARG A 337 -3.15 16.13 16.80
C ARG A 337 -2.73 14.71 17.16
N TYR A 338 -2.65 13.82 16.17
CA TYR A 338 -2.39 12.40 16.38
C TYR A 338 -1.23 11.93 15.52
N VAL A 339 -0.08 11.71 16.14
CA VAL A 339 1.14 11.27 15.45
C VAL A 339 1.67 10.01 16.11
N TYR A 340 1.74 8.94 15.33
CA TYR A 340 2.14 7.60 15.79
C TYR A 340 3.49 7.20 15.23
N LEU A 341 4.19 6.34 15.97
CA LEU A 341 5.36 5.61 15.50
C LEU A 341 5.02 4.14 15.29
N GLY A 342 5.42 3.57 14.16
CA GLY A 342 5.20 2.17 13.85
C GLY A 342 6.50 1.42 13.57
N ASN A 343 6.45 0.09 13.63
CA ASN A 343 7.61 -0.81 13.55
C ASN A 343 8.62 -0.58 14.70
N VAL A 344 8.14 -0.14 15.87
CA VAL A 344 8.90 0.11 17.09
C VAL A 344 8.15 -0.44 18.29
N PRO A 345 8.12 -1.78 18.48
CA PRO A 345 7.37 -2.43 19.56
C PRO A 345 7.72 -1.86 20.93
N GLY A 346 6.69 -1.63 21.77
CA GLY A 346 6.87 -1.11 23.14
C GLY A 346 7.15 0.37 23.25
N HIS A 347 7.26 1.11 22.15
CA HIS A 347 7.55 2.54 22.18
C HIS A 347 6.32 3.38 22.55
N GLU A 348 6.49 4.41 23.40
CA GLU A 348 5.39 5.30 23.81
C GLU A 348 4.65 5.97 22.64
N GLY A 349 5.33 6.21 21.53
CA GLY A 349 4.74 6.77 20.30
C GLY A 349 3.69 5.89 19.63
N THR A 350 3.44 4.66 20.13
CA THR A 350 2.34 3.80 19.67
C THR A 350 1.03 4.09 20.40
N GLN A 351 1.08 4.80 21.53
CA GLN A 351 -0.07 5.12 22.37
C GLN A 351 -0.92 6.24 21.77
N THR A 352 -2.23 6.24 22.08
CA THR A 352 -3.08 7.40 21.77
C THR A 352 -3.14 8.32 22.99
N TYR A 353 -2.79 9.57 22.79
CA TYR A 353 -2.85 10.61 23.79
C TYR A 353 -4.04 11.54 23.53
N CYS A 354 -4.68 12.00 24.61
CA CYS A 354 -5.65 13.09 24.53
C CYS A 354 -4.92 14.35 24.04
N HIS A 355 -5.39 14.96 22.97
CA HIS A 355 -4.77 16.19 22.42
C HIS A 355 -4.93 17.43 23.31
N HIS A 356 -5.80 17.37 24.33
CA HIS A 356 -6.07 18.44 25.28
C HIS A 356 -5.17 18.35 26.51
N CYS A 357 -5.16 17.19 27.19
CA CYS A 357 -4.48 17.02 28.48
C CYS A 357 -3.25 16.11 28.41
N HIS A 358 -2.91 15.61 27.23
CA HIS A 358 -1.78 14.72 26.94
C HIS A 358 -1.72 13.43 27.77
N LYS A 359 -2.82 13.04 28.44
CA LYS A 359 -2.93 11.72 29.09
C LYS A 359 -3.15 10.62 28.06
N VAL A 360 -2.57 9.45 28.31
CA VAL A 360 -2.83 8.25 27.48
C VAL A 360 -4.28 7.84 27.61
N VAL A 361 -4.98 7.74 26.49
CA VAL A 361 -6.38 7.29 26.41
C VAL A 361 -6.54 5.90 25.79
N VAL A 362 -5.55 5.45 25.00
CA VAL A 362 -5.49 4.09 24.48
C VAL A 362 -4.07 3.56 24.61
N HIS A 363 -3.90 2.53 25.44
CA HIS A 363 -2.64 1.79 25.56
C HIS A 363 -2.53 0.72 24.47
N ARG A 364 -1.34 0.60 23.86
CA ARG A 364 -0.99 -0.44 22.89
C ARG A 364 0.34 -1.07 23.27
N ASN A 365 0.35 -2.39 23.37
CA ASN A 365 1.53 -3.17 23.80
C ASN A 365 2.27 -3.82 22.60
N GLY A 366 2.32 -3.14 21.46
CA GLY A 366 3.06 -3.63 20.28
C GLY A 366 2.19 -3.90 19.08
#